data_92340bd28e507df9c86d93bd3edc6b63
#
_entry.id   92340bd28e507df9c86d93bd3edc6b63
#
_cell.length_a   1.000
_cell.length_b   1.000
_cell.length_c   1.000
_cell.angle_alpha   90.00
_cell.angle_beta   90.00
_cell.angle_gamma   90.00
#
_symmetry.space_group_name_H-M   'P 1'
#
loop_
_entity.id
_entity.type
_entity.pdbx_description
1 polymer ?
#
loop_
_entity_poly.entity_id
_entity_poly.type
_entity_poly.pdbx_seq_one_letter_code
_entity_poly.pdbx_strand_id
1 'polypeptide(L)'
;LVGSEMCIRDSWIGPVWDAAMFIVPMAIYHYYGDTRSIEKLWPVCTKYLAYLAGREDAEGTVTYGIGDWVFHKTQTPTEFTTTCYYYLDNLYMAKFAELIGKDGSSYAKKAEELKLLINHKYFDTSKAIYANGSQAAQGVALYLGIVPKEYEQQVADNLSTMIKANKNLLDFGVLGSKTVLRMLSKYGYADLAYQMAAQEEAPSWGNWIKQGFTTLAETWILSPKFRDASVNHMFLGDINAWMY
;
A
#
# COMPACT_ATOMS: atom_id res chain seq x y z
N LEU A 1 -2.57 11.95 20.83
CA LEU A 1 -1.44 12.54 20.06
C LEU A 1 -0.17 11.68 20.07
N VAL A 2 -0.05 10.72 21.00
CA VAL A 2 1.18 9.94 21.19
C VAL A 2 1.47 8.98 20.03
N GLY A 3 0.46 8.40 19.39
CA GLY A 3 0.65 7.44 18.29
C GLY A 3 1.13 8.09 16.99
N SER A 4 0.53 9.21 16.58
CA SER A 4 0.89 9.90 15.35
C SER A 4 2.23 10.64 15.42
N GLU A 5 2.62 11.13 16.58
CA GLU A 5 3.93 11.80 16.79
C GLU A 5 5.09 10.80 16.78
N MET A 6 4.88 9.57 17.21
CA MET A 6 5.89 8.52 17.09
C MET A 6 6.13 8.08 15.64
N CYS A 7 5.14 8.23 14.76
CA CYS A 7 5.27 7.94 13.33
C CYS A 7 5.95 9.08 12.54
N ILE A 8 6.09 10.27 13.10
CA ILE A 8 6.72 11.45 12.45
C ILE A 8 8.25 11.43 12.61
N ARG A 9 8.80 10.49 13.37
CA ARG A 9 10.24 10.44 13.63
C ARG A 9 11.01 9.81 12.49
N ASP A 10 11.65 10.68 11.73
CA ASP A 10 12.87 10.45 10.96
C ASP A 10 12.86 9.43 9.80
N SER A 11 13.91 9.45 9.06
CA SER A 11 14.29 8.75 7.84
C SER A 11 14.11 7.22 7.81
N TRP A 12 13.60 6.57 8.85
CA TRP A 12 13.41 5.12 8.90
C TRP A 12 12.03 4.63 8.42
N ILE A 13 11.06 5.54 8.30
CA ILE A 13 9.67 5.20 7.93
C ILE A 13 9.59 4.73 6.48
N GLY A 14 10.29 5.40 5.58
CA GLY A 14 10.52 4.98 4.20
C GLY A 14 9.41 5.34 3.20
N PRO A 15 9.63 4.99 1.92
CA PRO A 15 8.82 5.47 0.79
C PRO A 15 7.32 5.21 0.90
N VAL A 16 6.92 4.11 1.52
CA VAL A 16 5.51 3.76 1.70
C VAL A 16 4.72 4.85 2.42
N TRP A 17 5.32 5.49 3.41
CA TRP A 17 4.68 6.51 4.25
C TRP A 17 4.91 7.91 3.70
N ASP A 18 6.12 8.15 3.22
CA ASP A 18 6.50 9.42 2.60
C ASP A 18 5.71 9.69 1.31
N ALA A 19 5.19 8.63 0.66
CA ALA A 19 4.29 8.74 -0.50
C ALA A 19 3.05 9.62 -0.26
N ALA A 20 2.72 9.93 0.99
CA ALA A 20 1.65 10.87 1.32
C ALA A 20 1.81 12.22 0.60
N MET A 21 3.06 12.69 0.39
CA MET A 21 3.33 13.93 -0.32
C MET A 21 2.99 13.88 -1.82
N PHE A 22 2.80 12.69 -2.38
CA PHE A 22 2.32 12.46 -3.76
C PHE A 22 0.84 12.07 -3.79
N ILE A 23 0.43 11.16 -2.91
CA ILE A 23 -0.94 10.61 -2.86
C ILE A 23 -1.96 11.69 -2.49
N VAL A 24 -1.68 12.51 -1.48
CA VAL A 24 -2.63 13.53 -1.01
C VAL A 24 -2.86 14.62 -2.06
N PRO A 25 -1.84 15.23 -2.69
CA PRO A 25 -2.07 16.19 -3.78
C PRO A 25 -2.78 15.59 -4.98
N MET A 26 -2.49 14.34 -5.34
CA MET A 26 -3.21 13.64 -6.41
C MET A 26 -4.69 13.45 -6.06
N ALA A 27 -5.01 13.09 -4.82
CA ALA A 27 -6.38 12.97 -4.35
C ALA A 27 -7.11 14.33 -4.38
N ILE A 28 -6.46 15.41 -3.93
CA ILE A 28 -7.02 16.77 -4.00
C ILE A 28 -7.33 17.14 -5.45
N TYR A 29 -6.41 16.88 -6.36
CA TYR A 29 -6.65 17.11 -7.79
C TYR A 29 -7.82 16.25 -8.32
N HIS A 30 -7.86 14.97 -7.96
CA HIS A 30 -8.88 14.05 -8.44
C HIS A 30 -10.31 14.47 -8.04
N TYR A 31 -10.47 14.93 -6.80
CA TYR A 31 -11.80 15.31 -6.27
C TYR A 31 -12.20 16.76 -6.52
N TYR A 32 -11.22 17.68 -6.64
CA TYR A 32 -11.47 19.12 -6.69
C TYR A 32 -10.88 19.81 -7.93
N GLY A 33 -10.09 19.14 -8.76
CA GLY A 33 -9.37 19.74 -9.89
C GLY A 33 -8.29 20.75 -9.46
N ASP A 34 -7.89 20.76 -8.19
CA ASP A 34 -7.00 21.76 -7.61
C ASP A 34 -5.54 21.33 -7.68
N THR A 35 -4.72 22.08 -8.44
CA THR A 35 -3.29 21.81 -8.62
C THR A 35 -2.39 22.56 -7.65
N ARG A 36 -2.90 23.47 -6.81
CA ARG A 36 -2.08 24.34 -5.95
C ARG A 36 -1.18 23.56 -4.98
N SER A 37 -1.64 22.43 -4.47
CA SER A 37 -0.84 21.56 -3.61
C SER A 37 0.29 20.88 -4.38
N ILE A 38 0.06 20.50 -5.63
CA ILE A 38 1.07 19.94 -6.54
C ILE A 38 2.16 20.96 -6.81
N GLU A 39 1.76 22.18 -7.19
CA GLU A 39 2.71 23.29 -7.48
C GLU A 39 3.59 23.58 -6.25
N LYS A 40 2.96 23.68 -5.07
CA LYS A 40 3.66 23.97 -3.81
C LYS A 40 4.63 22.86 -3.39
N LEU A 41 4.25 21.61 -3.57
CA LEU A 41 5.06 20.46 -3.14
C LEU A 41 6.07 20.01 -4.20
N TRP A 42 5.97 20.48 -5.45
CA TRP A 42 6.87 20.09 -6.53
C TRP A 42 8.36 20.12 -6.15
N PRO A 43 8.91 21.20 -5.54
CA PRO A 43 10.32 21.23 -5.17
C PRO A 43 10.70 20.21 -4.11
N VAL A 44 9.77 19.89 -3.19
CA VAL A 44 9.98 18.91 -2.13
C VAL A 44 9.98 17.51 -2.71
N CYS A 45 8.98 17.18 -3.54
CA CYS A 45 8.86 15.89 -4.23
C CYS A 45 10.09 15.63 -5.13
N THR A 46 10.56 16.64 -5.86
CA THR A 46 11.80 16.53 -6.67
C THR A 46 13.02 16.17 -5.82
N LYS A 47 13.21 16.84 -4.68
CA LYS A 47 14.33 16.55 -3.77
C LYS A 47 14.21 15.16 -3.14
N TYR A 48 13.00 14.78 -2.80
CA TYR A 48 12.74 13.46 -2.23
C TYR A 48 13.05 12.33 -3.22
N LEU A 49 12.60 12.43 -4.47
CA LEU A 49 12.93 11.44 -5.49
C LEU A 49 14.43 11.36 -5.80
N ALA A 50 15.14 12.50 -5.79
CA ALA A 50 16.60 12.52 -5.90
C ALA A 50 17.27 11.83 -4.70
N TYR A 51 16.74 12.01 -3.49
CA TYR A 51 17.19 11.30 -2.30
C TYR A 51 16.97 9.78 -2.41
N LEU A 52 15.79 9.33 -2.88
CA LEU A 52 15.51 7.91 -3.10
C LEU A 52 16.45 7.30 -4.16
N ALA A 53 16.69 8.01 -5.26
CA ALA A 53 17.62 7.57 -6.29
C ALA A 53 19.04 7.36 -5.74
N GLY A 54 19.49 8.19 -4.79
CA GLY A 54 20.76 8.02 -4.08
C GLY A 54 20.76 6.87 -3.05
N ARG A 55 19.62 6.23 -2.82
CA ARG A 55 19.43 5.11 -1.90
C ARG A 55 19.14 3.77 -2.58
N GLU A 56 19.13 3.76 -3.90
CA GLU A 56 19.02 2.53 -4.66
C GLU A 56 20.21 1.60 -4.36
N ASP A 57 19.92 0.32 -4.21
CA ASP A 57 20.95 -0.71 -4.20
C ASP A 57 21.52 -0.97 -5.61
N ALA A 58 22.44 -1.93 -5.72
CA ALA A 58 23.06 -2.28 -7.01
C ALA A 58 22.07 -2.77 -8.08
N GLU A 59 20.87 -3.21 -7.66
CA GLU A 59 19.81 -3.67 -8.56
C GLU A 59 18.78 -2.58 -8.87
N GLY A 60 18.88 -1.41 -8.22
CA GLY A 60 17.96 -0.28 -8.39
C GLY A 60 16.72 -0.35 -7.48
N THR A 61 16.75 -1.18 -6.43
CA THR A 61 15.66 -1.26 -5.45
C THR A 61 15.93 -0.38 -4.22
N VAL A 62 14.86 0.05 -3.55
CA VAL A 62 14.93 0.77 -2.28
C VAL A 62 14.54 -0.18 -1.16
N THR A 63 15.44 -0.39 -0.20
CA THR A 63 15.33 -1.49 0.76
C THR A 63 15.00 -1.07 2.20
N TYR A 64 14.88 0.23 2.48
CA TYR A 64 14.61 0.74 3.83
C TYR A 64 13.15 1.13 4.03
N GLY A 65 12.67 1.06 5.26
CA GLY A 65 11.33 1.45 5.67
C GLY A 65 10.65 0.39 6.52
N ILE A 66 9.41 0.65 6.93
CA ILE A 66 8.63 -0.26 7.78
C ILE A 66 7.66 -1.17 7.00
N GLY A 67 7.54 -0.95 5.70
CA GLY A 67 6.72 -1.82 4.83
C GLY A 67 5.24 -1.87 5.19
N ASP A 68 4.64 -3.04 5.13
CA ASP A 68 3.26 -3.30 5.52
C ASP A 68 3.16 -3.40 7.05
N TRP A 69 3.09 -2.25 7.70
CA TRP A 69 3.11 -2.13 9.15
C TRP A 69 1.87 -2.74 9.81
N VAL A 70 2.02 -3.28 11.01
CA VAL A 70 0.99 -3.95 11.83
C VAL A 70 0.33 -5.16 11.15
N PHE A 71 1.08 -5.89 10.33
CA PHE A 71 0.64 -7.17 9.79
C PHE A 71 0.30 -8.19 10.88
N HIS A 72 -0.53 -9.20 10.56
CA HIS A 72 -0.93 -10.19 11.57
C HIS A 72 0.11 -11.29 11.76
N LYS A 73 0.41 -12.05 10.72
CA LYS A 73 1.37 -13.18 10.76
C LYS A 73 2.44 -13.06 9.70
N THR A 74 2.04 -12.77 8.46
CA THR A 74 2.93 -12.79 7.31
C THR A 74 3.44 -11.40 7.01
N GLN A 75 4.73 -11.19 7.25
CA GLN A 75 5.40 -9.95 6.85
C GLN A 75 5.65 -9.95 5.35
N THR A 76 5.12 -8.96 4.65
CA THR A 76 5.46 -8.69 3.25
C THR A 76 6.88 -8.11 3.19
N PRO A 77 7.76 -8.58 2.27
CA PRO A 77 9.11 -8.05 2.17
C PRO A 77 9.14 -6.53 2.00
N THR A 78 9.91 -5.86 2.85
CA THR A 78 9.96 -4.39 2.88
C THR A 78 10.50 -3.82 1.57
N GLU A 79 11.56 -4.42 1.02
CA GLU A 79 12.15 -3.99 -0.25
C GLU A 79 11.16 -4.06 -1.42
N PHE A 80 10.25 -5.03 -1.43
CA PHE A 80 9.17 -5.10 -2.42
C PHE A 80 8.22 -3.92 -2.28
N THR A 81 7.67 -3.71 -1.08
CA THR A 81 6.70 -2.64 -0.85
C THR A 81 7.28 -1.25 -1.06
N THR A 82 8.50 -1.01 -0.59
CA THR A 82 9.18 0.29 -0.74
C THR A 82 9.50 0.59 -2.20
N THR A 83 9.95 -0.43 -2.97
CA THR A 83 10.20 -0.26 -4.41
C THR A 83 8.89 -0.04 -5.19
N CYS A 84 7.79 -0.70 -4.81
CA CYS A 84 6.46 -0.44 -5.39
C CYS A 84 5.98 1.00 -5.15
N TYR A 85 6.22 1.55 -3.98
CA TYR A 85 5.85 2.94 -3.70
C TYR A 85 6.82 3.95 -4.34
N TYR A 86 8.09 3.63 -4.46
CA TYR A 86 9.02 4.41 -5.27
C TYR A 86 8.59 4.48 -6.75
N TYR A 87 8.06 3.37 -7.29
CA TYR A 87 7.42 3.36 -8.60
C TYR A 87 6.23 4.32 -8.64
N LEU A 88 5.30 4.24 -7.67
CA LEU A 88 4.11 5.10 -7.58
C LEU A 88 4.48 6.57 -7.51
N ASP A 89 5.48 6.93 -6.71
CA ASP A 89 5.93 8.31 -6.53
C ASP A 89 6.45 8.91 -7.85
N ASN A 90 7.21 8.13 -8.63
CA ASN A 90 7.67 8.54 -9.96
C ASN A 90 6.49 8.66 -10.95
N LEU A 91 5.54 7.72 -10.92
CA LEU A 91 4.34 7.77 -11.74
C LEU A 91 3.51 9.03 -11.45
N TYR A 92 3.31 9.36 -10.17
CA TYR A 92 2.58 10.57 -9.78
C TYR A 92 3.37 11.83 -10.11
N MET A 93 4.68 11.82 -9.97
CA MET A 93 5.50 12.97 -10.34
C MET A 93 5.45 13.27 -11.84
N ALA A 94 5.43 12.24 -12.69
CA ALA A 94 5.19 12.40 -14.13
C ALA A 94 3.81 13.02 -14.41
N LYS A 95 2.77 12.56 -13.68
CA LYS A 95 1.42 13.11 -13.79
C LYS A 95 1.34 14.55 -13.27
N PHE A 96 2.02 14.87 -12.17
CA PHE A 96 2.12 16.23 -11.65
C PHE A 96 2.74 17.17 -12.67
N ALA A 97 3.83 16.75 -13.33
CA ALA A 97 4.47 17.53 -14.39
C ALA A 97 3.50 17.90 -15.51
N GLU A 98 2.72 16.90 -16.00
CA GLU A 98 1.67 17.14 -17.01
C GLU A 98 0.65 18.20 -16.53
N LEU A 99 0.17 18.08 -15.28
CA LEU A 99 -0.87 18.95 -14.73
C LEU A 99 -0.41 20.40 -14.52
N ILE A 100 0.88 20.61 -14.26
CA ILE A 100 1.43 21.96 -14.01
C ILE A 100 2.35 22.46 -15.14
N GLY A 101 2.32 21.81 -16.31
CA GLY A 101 3.04 22.27 -17.50
C GLY A 101 4.57 22.13 -17.39
N LYS A 102 5.07 21.12 -16.70
CA LYS A 102 6.50 20.82 -16.58
C LYS A 102 6.90 19.58 -17.37
N ASP A 103 8.20 19.39 -17.59
CA ASP A 103 8.72 18.14 -18.15
C ASP A 103 8.75 17.04 -17.09
N GLY A 104 8.01 15.97 -17.34
CA GLY A 104 7.92 14.77 -16.50
C GLY A 104 8.56 13.53 -17.13
N SER A 105 9.23 13.66 -18.27
CA SER A 105 9.74 12.54 -19.07
C SER A 105 10.70 11.63 -18.29
N SER A 106 11.58 12.20 -17.47
CA SER A 106 12.52 11.45 -16.63
C SER A 106 11.81 10.62 -15.57
N TYR A 107 10.75 11.14 -14.96
CA TYR A 107 9.95 10.42 -13.96
C TYR A 107 9.12 9.32 -14.60
N ALA A 108 8.53 9.57 -15.77
CA ALA A 108 7.80 8.55 -16.52
C ALA A 108 8.73 7.38 -16.91
N LYS A 109 9.93 7.69 -17.41
CA LYS A 109 10.94 6.68 -17.74
C LYS A 109 11.35 5.88 -16.51
N LYS A 110 11.61 6.54 -15.37
CA LYS A 110 11.98 5.86 -14.11
C LYS A 110 10.84 4.96 -13.60
N ALA A 111 9.59 5.40 -13.71
CA ALA A 111 8.44 4.57 -13.35
C ALA A 111 8.39 3.29 -14.19
N GLU A 112 8.57 3.37 -15.52
CA GLU A 112 8.62 2.17 -16.37
C GLU A 112 9.80 1.26 -16.01
N GLU A 113 11.00 1.80 -15.77
CA GLU A 113 12.17 1.03 -15.35
C GLU A 113 11.89 0.28 -14.03
N LEU A 114 11.29 0.96 -13.04
CA LEU A 114 10.92 0.35 -11.76
C LEU A 114 9.84 -0.71 -11.91
N LYS A 115 8.83 -0.49 -12.75
CA LYS A 115 7.80 -1.49 -13.04
C LYS A 115 8.39 -2.77 -13.65
N LEU A 116 9.30 -2.63 -14.60
CA LEU A 116 10.00 -3.76 -15.20
C LEU A 116 10.88 -4.49 -14.17
N LEU A 117 11.62 -3.73 -13.34
CA LEU A 117 12.44 -4.27 -12.28
C LEU A 117 11.63 -5.06 -11.26
N ILE A 118 10.49 -4.50 -10.80
CA ILE A 118 9.61 -5.17 -9.84
C ILE A 118 9.09 -6.49 -10.39
N ASN A 119 8.64 -6.49 -11.65
CA ASN A 119 8.19 -7.72 -12.30
C ASN A 119 9.31 -8.74 -12.51
N HIS A 120 10.50 -8.30 -12.89
CA HIS A 120 11.65 -9.19 -13.07
C HIS A 120 12.09 -9.83 -11.75
N LYS A 121 12.15 -9.04 -10.67
CA LYS A 121 12.71 -9.47 -9.38
C LYS A 121 11.72 -10.22 -8.49
N TYR A 122 10.45 -9.81 -8.50
CA TYR A 122 9.48 -10.25 -7.50
C TYR A 122 8.28 -11.02 -8.04
N PHE A 123 8.11 -11.13 -9.36
CA PHE A 123 6.96 -11.82 -9.95
C PHE A 123 7.34 -13.23 -10.41
N ASP A 124 6.79 -14.24 -9.76
CA ASP A 124 6.84 -15.64 -10.23
C ASP A 124 5.73 -15.85 -11.28
N THR A 125 6.08 -15.77 -12.55
CA THR A 125 5.14 -15.93 -13.66
C THR A 125 4.53 -17.32 -13.74
N SER A 126 5.23 -18.35 -13.25
CA SER A 126 4.74 -19.73 -13.26
C SER A 126 3.59 -19.97 -12.30
N LYS A 127 3.55 -19.19 -11.21
CA LYS A 127 2.53 -19.25 -10.17
C LYS A 127 1.59 -18.04 -10.19
N ALA A 128 1.93 -16.98 -10.93
CA ALA A 128 1.29 -15.67 -10.88
C ALA A 128 1.23 -15.12 -9.45
N ILE A 129 2.38 -15.08 -8.76
CA ILE A 129 2.51 -14.66 -7.36
C ILE A 129 3.65 -13.67 -7.22
N TYR A 130 3.42 -12.60 -6.43
CA TYR A 130 4.44 -11.61 -6.09
C TYR A 130 5.12 -11.91 -4.76
N ALA A 131 6.40 -11.61 -4.72
CA ALA A 131 7.27 -11.66 -3.55
C ALA A 131 7.14 -13.00 -2.79
N ASN A 132 6.80 -12.96 -1.50
CA ASN A 132 6.62 -14.16 -0.68
C ASN A 132 5.21 -14.75 -0.72
N GLY A 133 4.34 -14.30 -1.61
CA GLY A 133 2.97 -14.77 -1.70
C GLY A 133 2.02 -14.22 -0.63
N SER A 134 2.39 -13.18 0.11
CA SER A 134 1.49 -12.57 1.11
C SER A 134 0.26 -11.92 0.45
N GLN A 135 -0.85 -11.83 1.19
CA GLN A 135 -2.05 -11.14 0.72
C GLN A 135 -1.76 -9.69 0.32
N ALA A 136 -0.95 -8.99 1.13
CA ALA A 136 -0.58 -7.60 0.86
C ALA A 136 0.30 -7.47 -0.40
N ALA A 137 1.20 -8.41 -0.68
CA ALA A 137 2.02 -8.35 -1.89
C ALA A 137 1.16 -8.41 -3.15
N GLN A 138 0.19 -9.33 -3.21
CA GLN A 138 -0.74 -9.44 -4.34
C GLN A 138 -1.63 -8.19 -4.44
N GLY A 139 -2.18 -7.74 -3.32
CA GLY A 139 -3.03 -6.56 -3.24
C GLY A 139 -2.31 -5.29 -3.72
N VAL A 140 -1.08 -5.06 -3.27
CA VAL A 140 -0.25 -3.90 -3.66
C VAL A 140 0.09 -3.94 -5.16
N ALA A 141 0.56 -5.09 -5.67
CA ALA A 141 0.91 -5.21 -7.09
C ALA A 141 -0.28 -4.92 -8.02
N LEU A 142 -1.46 -5.47 -7.70
CA LEU A 142 -2.69 -5.23 -8.45
C LEU A 142 -3.15 -3.77 -8.34
N TYR A 143 -3.16 -3.23 -7.12
CA TYR A 143 -3.65 -1.88 -6.85
C TYR A 143 -2.84 -0.79 -7.53
N LEU A 144 -1.52 -0.94 -7.56
CA LEU A 144 -0.61 0.00 -8.20
C LEU A 144 -0.49 -0.21 -9.72
N GLY A 145 -1.17 -1.21 -10.30
CA GLY A 145 -1.11 -1.48 -11.74
C GLY A 145 0.26 -2.00 -12.20
N ILE A 146 0.98 -2.66 -11.31
CA ILE A 146 2.30 -3.25 -11.60
C ILE A 146 2.17 -4.54 -12.39
N VAL A 147 1.14 -5.34 -12.07
CA VAL A 147 0.89 -6.65 -12.69
C VAL A 147 0.74 -6.50 -14.23
N PRO A 148 1.43 -7.32 -15.04
CA PRO A 148 1.16 -7.38 -16.48
C PRO A 148 -0.29 -7.76 -16.73
N LYS A 149 -0.91 -7.12 -17.73
CA LYS A 149 -2.36 -7.17 -17.96
C LYS A 149 -2.89 -8.60 -18.12
N GLU A 150 -2.13 -9.45 -18.77
CA GLU A 150 -2.45 -10.87 -19.02
C GLU A 150 -2.49 -11.71 -17.74
N TYR A 151 -1.87 -11.26 -16.64
CA TYR A 151 -1.83 -11.97 -15.36
C TYR A 151 -2.75 -11.38 -14.28
N GLU A 152 -3.36 -10.20 -14.53
CA GLU A 152 -4.13 -9.50 -13.48
C GLU A 152 -5.21 -10.39 -12.85
N GLN A 153 -6.01 -11.08 -13.69
CA GLN A 153 -7.06 -11.95 -13.18
C GLN A 153 -6.48 -13.14 -12.41
N GLN A 154 -5.40 -13.76 -12.91
CA GLN A 154 -4.79 -14.91 -12.24
C GLN A 154 -4.17 -14.55 -10.89
N VAL A 155 -3.55 -13.38 -10.78
CA VAL A 155 -3.04 -12.87 -9.49
C VAL A 155 -4.20 -12.64 -8.50
N ALA A 156 -5.31 -12.09 -8.97
CA ALA A 156 -6.51 -11.90 -8.15
C ALA A 156 -7.17 -13.24 -7.73
N ASP A 157 -7.20 -14.23 -8.62
CA ASP A 157 -7.70 -15.58 -8.34
C ASP A 157 -6.84 -16.26 -7.27
N ASN A 158 -5.52 -16.12 -7.37
CA ASN A 158 -4.58 -16.63 -6.37
C ASN A 158 -4.78 -15.92 -5.02
N LEU A 159 -4.96 -14.60 -5.01
CA LEU A 159 -5.27 -13.85 -3.80
C LEU A 159 -6.56 -14.36 -3.15
N SER A 160 -7.62 -14.59 -3.93
CA SER A 160 -8.87 -15.13 -3.41
C SER A 160 -8.70 -16.55 -2.84
N THR A 161 -7.90 -17.38 -3.49
CA THR A 161 -7.61 -18.75 -3.06
C THR A 161 -6.84 -18.76 -1.74
N MET A 162 -5.83 -17.91 -1.59
CA MET A 162 -5.07 -17.75 -0.33
C MET A 162 -5.96 -17.33 0.83
N ILE A 163 -6.86 -16.40 0.59
CA ILE A 163 -7.78 -15.90 1.62
C ILE A 163 -8.76 -16.99 2.04
N LYS A 164 -9.34 -17.74 1.09
CA LYS A 164 -10.22 -18.87 1.38
C LYS A 164 -9.50 -19.96 2.15
N ALA A 165 -8.25 -20.28 1.80
CA ALA A 165 -7.42 -21.24 2.52
C ALA A 165 -7.13 -20.79 3.97
N ASN A 166 -7.09 -19.47 4.23
CA ASN A 166 -6.97 -18.87 5.56
C ASN A 166 -8.35 -18.62 6.23
N LYS A 167 -9.38 -19.40 5.89
CA LYS A 167 -10.75 -19.28 6.46
C LYS A 167 -11.38 -17.90 6.30
N ASN A 168 -11.10 -17.22 5.20
CA ASN A 168 -11.50 -15.85 4.90
C ASN A 168 -10.98 -14.80 5.91
N LEU A 169 -9.93 -15.13 6.66
CA LEU A 169 -9.28 -14.19 7.58
C LEU A 169 -8.22 -13.36 6.84
N LEU A 170 -8.12 -12.12 7.23
CA LEU A 170 -7.05 -11.25 6.74
C LEU A 170 -5.70 -11.64 7.34
N ASP A 171 -4.64 -11.41 6.57
CA ASP A 171 -3.25 -11.52 7.03
C ASP A 171 -2.40 -10.45 6.35
N PHE A 172 -2.62 -9.21 6.75
CA PHE A 172 -1.95 -8.03 6.23
C PHE A 172 -1.94 -6.91 7.28
N GLY A 173 -1.19 -5.85 6.98
CA GLY A 173 -1.15 -4.62 7.72
C GLY A 173 -1.84 -3.47 6.97
N VAL A 174 -1.29 -2.27 7.14
CA VAL A 174 -1.85 -1.01 6.59
C VAL A 174 -1.95 -1.03 5.06
N LEU A 175 -0.96 -1.59 4.36
CA LEU A 175 -0.98 -1.63 2.90
C LEU A 175 -2.01 -2.63 2.37
N GLY A 176 -2.10 -3.78 3.00
CA GLY A 176 -3.12 -4.77 2.65
C GLY A 176 -4.53 -4.26 2.95
N SER A 177 -4.72 -3.55 4.06
CA SER A 177 -5.99 -2.89 4.42
C SER A 177 -6.49 -1.96 3.30
N LYS A 178 -5.58 -1.19 2.70
CA LYS A 178 -5.89 -0.28 1.60
C LYS A 178 -6.18 -1.02 0.29
N THR A 179 -5.51 -2.12 0.01
CA THR A 179 -5.43 -2.67 -1.34
C THR A 179 -6.25 -3.92 -1.54
N VAL A 180 -6.28 -4.84 -0.57
CA VAL A 180 -6.82 -6.20 -0.75
C VAL A 180 -8.32 -6.18 -1.01
N LEU A 181 -9.13 -5.53 -0.16
CA LEU A 181 -10.58 -5.51 -0.35
C LEU A 181 -11.00 -4.87 -1.68
N ARG A 182 -10.32 -3.79 -2.06
CA ARG A 182 -10.56 -3.10 -3.34
C ARG A 182 -10.24 -3.98 -4.53
N MET A 183 -9.12 -4.70 -4.49
CA MET A 183 -8.72 -5.56 -5.60
C MET A 183 -9.57 -6.82 -5.68
N LEU A 184 -9.97 -7.41 -4.57
CA LEU A 184 -10.97 -8.47 -4.57
C LEU A 184 -12.25 -8.01 -5.25
N SER A 185 -12.79 -6.86 -4.88
CA SER A 185 -14.03 -6.33 -5.46
C SER A 185 -13.88 -6.03 -6.95
N LYS A 186 -12.77 -5.41 -7.36
CA LYS A 186 -12.48 -5.09 -8.76
C LYS A 186 -12.44 -6.32 -9.66
N TYR A 187 -11.93 -7.44 -9.15
CA TYR A 187 -11.76 -8.68 -9.92
C TYR A 187 -12.85 -9.73 -9.66
N GLY A 188 -14.02 -9.32 -9.15
CA GLY A 188 -15.21 -10.17 -9.04
C GLY A 188 -15.35 -10.96 -7.74
N TYR A 189 -14.57 -10.63 -6.70
CA TYR A 189 -14.60 -11.29 -5.39
C TYR A 189 -15.16 -10.38 -4.28
N ALA A 190 -16.15 -9.53 -4.59
CA ALA A 190 -16.73 -8.59 -3.63
C ALA A 190 -17.34 -9.30 -2.41
N ASP A 191 -18.01 -10.44 -2.61
CA ASP A 191 -18.57 -11.23 -1.51
C ASP A 191 -17.49 -11.74 -0.55
N LEU A 192 -16.33 -12.15 -1.08
CA LEU A 192 -15.21 -12.57 -0.26
C LEU A 192 -14.63 -11.39 0.53
N ALA A 193 -14.49 -10.21 -0.12
CA ALA A 193 -14.05 -9.00 0.56
C ALA A 193 -15.00 -8.62 1.71
N TYR A 194 -16.31 -8.71 1.48
CA TYR A 194 -17.31 -8.47 2.52
C TYR A 194 -17.19 -9.48 3.67
N GLN A 195 -17.07 -10.78 3.35
CA GLN A 195 -16.87 -11.82 4.37
C GLN A 195 -15.63 -11.58 5.21
N MET A 196 -14.52 -11.16 4.61
CA MET A 196 -13.30 -10.79 5.35
C MET A 196 -13.52 -9.61 6.30
N ALA A 197 -14.20 -8.57 5.84
CA ALA A 197 -14.45 -7.37 6.64
C ALA A 197 -15.41 -7.66 7.81
N ALA A 198 -16.43 -8.50 7.58
CA ALA A 198 -17.48 -8.83 8.55
C ALA A 198 -17.13 -9.98 9.50
N GLN A 199 -15.95 -10.60 9.37
CA GLN A 199 -15.54 -11.68 10.29
C GLN A 199 -15.57 -11.23 11.74
N GLU A 200 -16.14 -12.08 12.61
CA GLU A 200 -16.14 -11.83 14.06
C GLU A 200 -14.94 -12.46 14.79
N GLU A 201 -14.17 -13.31 14.09
CA GLU A 201 -12.92 -13.87 14.60
C GLU A 201 -11.74 -12.93 14.28
N ALA A 202 -10.79 -12.87 15.19
CA ALA A 202 -9.57 -12.09 14.98
C ALA A 202 -8.64 -12.78 13.96
N PRO A 203 -7.97 -12.03 13.10
CA PRO A 203 -7.97 -10.59 12.95
C PRO A 203 -9.10 -10.11 12.01
N SER A 204 -9.85 -9.11 12.41
CA SER A 204 -10.88 -8.48 11.55
C SER A 204 -11.43 -7.19 12.18
N TRP A 205 -12.06 -6.34 11.37
CA TRP A 205 -12.83 -5.20 11.85
C TRP A 205 -14.07 -5.64 12.65
N GLY A 206 -14.77 -6.69 12.20
CA GLY A 206 -15.93 -7.24 12.91
C GLY A 206 -15.57 -7.76 14.30
N ASN A 207 -14.37 -8.30 14.49
CA ASN A 207 -13.87 -8.70 15.80
C ASN A 207 -13.75 -7.52 16.77
N TRP A 208 -13.29 -6.35 16.32
CA TRP A 208 -13.23 -5.16 17.16
C TRP A 208 -14.63 -4.71 17.60
N ILE A 209 -15.61 -4.73 16.69
CA ILE A 209 -17.01 -4.43 17.02
C ILE A 209 -17.53 -5.39 18.07
N LYS A 210 -17.29 -6.70 17.90
CA LYS A 210 -17.69 -7.75 18.86
C LYS A 210 -17.05 -7.55 20.23
N GLN A 211 -15.83 -7.03 20.28
CA GLN A 211 -15.15 -6.69 21.54
C GLN A 211 -15.60 -5.35 22.15
N GLY A 212 -16.53 -4.66 21.53
CA GLY A 212 -17.08 -3.38 22.02
C GLY A 212 -16.25 -2.14 21.68
N PHE A 213 -15.32 -2.24 20.69
CA PHE A 213 -14.62 -1.06 20.24
C PHE A 213 -15.56 -0.09 19.51
N THR A 214 -15.44 1.18 19.84
CA THR A 214 -16.18 2.29 19.20
C THR A 214 -15.33 3.07 18.21
N THR A 215 -14.04 2.73 18.12
CA THR A 215 -13.04 3.34 17.24
C THR A 215 -12.15 2.26 16.65
N LEU A 216 -11.36 2.62 15.63
CA LEU A 216 -10.40 1.70 15.02
C LEU A 216 -9.17 1.55 15.92
N ALA A 217 -8.64 0.35 16.02
CA ALA A 217 -7.38 0.09 16.70
C ALA A 217 -6.18 0.21 15.73
N GLU A 218 -5.00 0.44 16.29
CA GLU A 218 -3.74 0.48 15.55
C GLU A 218 -3.26 -0.88 15.09
N THR A 219 -3.62 -1.94 15.84
CA THR A 219 -3.21 -3.31 15.56
C THR A 219 -4.41 -4.25 15.50
N TRP A 220 -4.28 -5.32 14.70
CA TRP A 220 -5.34 -6.32 14.55
C TRP A 220 -5.67 -7.05 15.84
N ILE A 221 -4.65 -7.30 16.67
CA ILE A 221 -4.80 -8.03 17.92
C ILE A 221 -4.24 -7.20 19.07
N LEU A 222 -5.11 -6.85 19.99
CA LEU A 222 -4.68 -6.26 21.25
C LEU A 222 -4.23 -7.38 22.18
N SER A 223 -2.99 -7.38 22.55
CA SER A 223 -2.39 -8.32 23.48
C SER A 223 -1.65 -7.55 24.58
N PRO A 224 -1.34 -8.23 25.71
CA PRO A 224 -0.50 -7.63 26.75
C PRO A 224 0.85 -7.12 26.26
N LYS A 225 1.34 -7.63 25.10
CA LYS A 225 2.57 -7.17 24.45
C LYS A 225 2.39 -5.84 23.71
N PHE A 226 1.16 -5.47 23.35
CA PHE A 226 0.80 -4.24 22.65
C PHE A 226 -0.09 -3.34 23.50
N ARG A 227 0.17 -3.27 24.81
CA ARG A 227 -0.59 -2.43 25.77
C ARG A 227 -0.56 -0.95 25.41
N ASP A 228 0.48 -0.54 24.68
CA ASP A 228 0.69 0.85 24.26
C ASP A 228 0.10 1.14 22.87
N ALA A 229 -0.50 0.14 22.19
CA ALA A 229 -1.16 0.35 20.92
C ALA A 229 -2.41 1.20 21.09
N SER A 230 -2.57 2.21 20.23
CA SER A 230 -3.73 3.07 20.23
C SER A 230 -5.00 2.30 19.86
N VAL A 231 -6.08 2.53 20.59
CA VAL A 231 -7.43 2.05 20.24
C VAL A 231 -8.27 3.15 19.58
N ASN A 232 -7.63 4.23 19.17
CA ASN A 232 -8.22 5.31 18.38
C ASN A 232 -7.21 5.73 17.31
N HIS A 233 -7.07 4.91 16.26
CA HIS A 233 -6.04 5.08 15.24
C HIS A 233 -6.62 4.91 13.83
N MET A 234 -6.16 5.74 12.90
CA MET A 234 -6.69 5.79 11.53
C MET A 234 -6.09 4.75 10.56
N PHE A 235 -5.01 4.06 10.90
CA PHE A 235 -4.23 3.24 9.98
C PHE A 235 -5.04 2.22 9.19
N LEU A 236 -5.97 1.57 9.84
CA LEU A 236 -6.80 0.51 9.25
C LEU A 236 -8.19 1.02 8.85
N GLY A 237 -8.33 2.35 8.68
CA GLY A 237 -9.60 3.01 8.36
C GLY A 237 -9.95 3.06 6.88
N ASP A 238 -9.09 2.60 5.98
CA ASP A 238 -9.33 2.62 4.53
C ASP A 238 -10.51 1.73 4.10
N ILE A 239 -11.00 0.87 4.99
CA ILE A 239 -12.23 0.11 4.81
C ILE A 239 -13.43 1.01 4.46
N ASN A 240 -13.52 2.21 5.04
CA ASN A 240 -14.58 3.16 4.72
C ASN A 240 -14.54 3.56 3.23
N ALA A 241 -13.36 3.83 2.72
CA ALA A 241 -13.19 4.20 1.31
C ALA A 241 -13.39 3.02 0.33
N TRP A 242 -13.34 1.78 0.82
CA TRP A 242 -13.73 0.60 0.05
C TRP A 242 -15.25 0.45 -0.05
N MET A 243 -16.00 0.89 0.97
CA MET A 243 -17.47 0.79 1.01
C MET A 243 -18.17 1.77 0.04
N TYR A 244 -17.50 2.81 -0.44
CA TYR A 244 -18.00 3.82 -1.39
C TYR A 244 -17.45 3.62 -2.80
#